data_0d4299658e8953623e9dbdbbba0e6570
#
_entry.id   0d4299658e8953623e9dbdbbba0e6570
#
_cell.length_a   1.000
_cell.length_b   1.000
_cell.length_c   1.000
_cell.angle_alpha   90.00
_cell.angle_beta   90.00
_cell.angle_gamma   90.00
#
_symmetry.space_group_name_H-M   'P 1'
#
loop_
_entity.id
_entity.type
_entity.pdbx_description
1 polymer ?
#
loop_
_entity_poly.entity_id
_entity_poly.type
_entity_poly.pdbx_seq_one_letter_code
_entity_poly.pdbx_strand_id
1 'polypeptide(L)'
;MNIDDIYPSLSDLKKRAKSRLPFFAWEYLDSATGVEDQKNRNREELNKILFETRILKGEYVPNQKTTFLGKTYSHPFGVAPVGMSGMIWPGAEYILARGCAKAKIPYCLSAVATVTPEMISSSIGDMGWMQLYPPTDADVRRDMLLRAKNAGFHTLVLTVDVPAPSRRERQRRAQLTIPPKITPKMLWETATHPSWALGTAKYGQPRLRFAESYVKVKGNTSSTAHPGYIIRGKPDWKYLSELRNEWDGHIIVKGITSAHDALELK
;
A
#
# COMPACT_ATOMS: atom_id res chain seq x y z
N MET A 1 3.11 25.45 16.91
CA MET A 1 4.13 24.48 17.30
C MET A 1 4.42 23.62 16.08
N ASN A 2 5.66 23.59 15.63
CA ASN A 2 6.07 22.80 14.46
C ASN A 2 5.97 21.31 14.79
N ILE A 3 5.56 20.49 13.84
CA ILE A 3 5.44 19.03 14.03
C ILE A 3 6.82 18.41 14.35
N ASP A 4 7.88 18.98 13.81
CA ASP A 4 9.25 18.53 14.03
C ASP A 4 9.75 18.79 15.45
N ASP A 5 9.19 19.83 16.15
CA ASP A 5 9.49 20.09 17.57
C ASP A 5 8.81 19.05 18.47
N ILE A 6 7.65 18.51 18.05
CA ILE A 6 6.89 17.54 18.84
C ILE A 6 7.38 16.11 18.59
N TYR A 7 7.76 15.83 17.34
CA TYR A 7 8.19 14.51 16.89
C TYR A 7 9.47 14.63 16.05
N PRO A 8 10.62 14.86 16.72
CA PRO A 8 11.89 15.14 16.04
C PRO A 8 12.45 13.92 15.28
N SER A 9 11.87 12.73 15.45
CA SER A 9 12.29 11.53 14.76
C SER A 9 11.12 10.66 14.30
N LEU A 10 11.37 9.82 13.28
CA LEU A 10 10.40 8.79 12.85
C LEU A 10 10.06 7.80 13.98
N SER A 11 10.99 7.57 14.92
CA SER A 11 10.72 6.71 16.07
C SER A 11 9.67 7.32 17.02
N ASP A 12 9.60 8.64 17.12
CA ASP A 12 8.59 9.32 17.94
C ASP A 12 7.22 9.24 17.28
N LEU A 13 7.16 9.43 15.95
CA LEU A 13 5.94 9.19 15.18
C LEU A 13 5.47 7.74 15.29
N LYS A 14 6.39 6.76 15.25
CA LYS A 14 6.07 5.34 15.43
C LYS A 14 5.49 5.06 16.82
N LYS A 15 6.08 5.61 17.89
CA LYS A 15 5.54 5.51 19.26
C LYS A 15 4.14 6.13 19.35
N ARG A 16 3.96 7.30 18.75
CA ARG A 16 2.66 7.99 18.73
C ARG A 16 1.61 7.18 17.95
N ALA A 17 1.96 6.63 16.80
CA ALA A 17 1.07 5.76 16.04
C ALA A 17 0.64 4.54 16.87
N LYS A 18 1.60 3.86 17.51
CA LYS A 18 1.34 2.69 18.38
C LYS A 18 0.33 3.00 19.49
N SER A 19 0.44 4.17 20.13
CA SER A 19 -0.48 4.57 21.21
C SER A 19 -1.89 4.95 20.76
N ARG A 20 -2.09 5.16 19.45
CA ARG A 20 -3.37 5.58 18.87
C ARG A 20 -4.11 4.47 18.13
N LEU A 21 -3.42 3.39 17.83
CA LEU A 21 -3.97 2.27 17.06
C LEU A 21 -4.41 1.15 17.99
N PRO A 22 -5.59 0.55 17.78
CA PRO A 22 -5.95 -0.71 18.40
C PRO A 22 -4.87 -1.77 18.13
N PHE A 23 -4.68 -2.70 19.06
CA PHE A 23 -3.62 -3.70 18.96
C PHE A 23 -3.64 -4.49 17.65
N PHE A 24 -4.82 -4.90 17.20
CA PHE A 24 -4.94 -5.63 15.93
C PHE A 24 -4.50 -4.79 14.72
N ALA A 25 -4.79 -3.48 14.70
CA ALA A 25 -4.39 -2.58 13.61
C ALA A 25 -2.88 -2.32 13.66
N TRP A 26 -2.31 -2.19 14.85
CA TRP A 26 -0.87 -2.08 15.04
C TRP A 26 -0.14 -3.34 14.58
N GLU A 27 -0.60 -4.53 14.96
CA GLU A 27 0.01 -5.79 14.54
C GLU A 27 -0.10 -6.02 13.03
N TYR A 28 -1.14 -5.50 12.40
CA TYR A 28 -1.23 -5.50 10.94
C TYR A 28 -0.16 -4.60 10.29
N LEU A 29 0.03 -3.40 10.81
CA LEU A 29 0.96 -2.41 10.26
C LEU A 29 2.42 -2.79 10.49
N ASP A 30 2.78 -3.13 11.72
CA ASP A 30 4.19 -3.25 12.15
C ASP A 30 4.78 -4.66 11.96
N SER A 31 3.94 -5.69 11.75
CA SER A 31 4.42 -7.05 11.61
C SER A 31 4.89 -7.40 10.20
N ALA A 32 5.81 -8.36 10.13
CA ALA A 32 6.24 -9.02 8.91
C ALA A 32 5.97 -10.53 8.97
N THR A 33 6.50 -11.30 8.02
CA THR A 33 6.33 -12.74 7.94
C THR A 33 7.34 -13.47 8.83
N GLY A 34 6.90 -14.57 9.44
CA GLY A 34 7.73 -15.44 10.29
C GLY A 34 8.31 -14.68 11.48
N VAL A 35 9.59 -14.87 11.74
CA VAL A 35 10.36 -14.21 12.82
C VAL A 35 10.87 -12.81 12.46
N GLU A 36 10.42 -12.28 11.33
CA GLU A 36 10.72 -10.91 10.84
C GLU A 36 12.18 -10.68 10.39
N ASP A 37 12.97 -11.72 10.16
CA ASP A 37 14.38 -11.61 9.75
C ASP A 37 14.56 -10.78 8.47
N GLN A 38 13.70 -11.01 7.46
CA GLN A 38 13.79 -10.26 6.21
C GLN A 38 13.49 -8.76 6.38
N LYS A 39 12.58 -8.41 7.29
CA LYS A 39 12.31 -7.01 7.64
C LYS A 39 13.56 -6.33 8.24
N ASN A 40 14.25 -7.03 9.14
CA ASN A 40 15.47 -6.55 9.76
C ASN A 40 16.59 -6.43 8.74
N ARG A 41 16.79 -7.47 7.92
CA ARG A 41 17.79 -7.48 6.85
C ARG A 41 17.57 -6.35 5.84
N ASN A 42 16.34 -6.08 5.42
CA ASN A 42 16.06 -4.97 4.51
C ASN A 42 16.54 -3.63 5.08
N ARG A 43 16.37 -3.42 6.39
CA ARG A 43 16.86 -2.21 7.06
C ARG A 43 18.38 -2.16 7.15
N GLU A 44 19.01 -3.28 7.46
CA GLU A 44 20.47 -3.41 7.52
C GLU A 44 21.11 -3.12 6.16
N GLU A 45 20.54 -3.67 5.07
CA GLU A 45 21.03 -3.41 3.71
C GLU A 45 20.90 -1.95 3.31
N LEU A 46 19.79 -1.30 3.63
CA LEU A 46 19.63 0.14 3.40
C LEU A 46 20.62 0.97 4.20
N ASN A 47 20.95 0.58 5.44
CA ASN A 47 21.89 1.29 6.29
C ASN A 47 23.35 1.18 5.80
N LYS A 48 23.65 0.24 4.89
CA LYS A 48 24.99 0.13 4.26
C LYS A 48 25.21 1.18 3.17
N ILE A 49 24.14 1.81 2.69
CA ILE A 49 24.23 2.87 1.67
C ILE A 49 24.60 4.18 2.38
N LEU A 50 25.76 4.69 2.09
CA LEU A 50 26.31 5.89 2.70
C LEU A 50 26.41 7.02 1.68
N PHE A 51 26.32 8.26 2.17
CA PHE A 51 26.56 9.45 1.35
C PHE A 51 28.02 9.87 1.46
N GLU A 52 28.65 10.12 0.32
CA GLU A 52 29.97 10.75 0.29
C GLU A 52 29.81 12.25 0.55
N THR A 53 30.37 12.72 1.67
CA THR A 53 30.33 14.13 2.04
C THR A 53 31.35 14.93 1.22
N ARG A 54 30.89 15.99 0.55
CA ARG A 54 31.74 16.94 -0.18
C ARG A 54 31.70 18.28 0.51
N ILE A 55 32.87 18.75 0.94
CA ILE A 55 33.06 20.03 1.62
C ILE A 55 33.49 21.14 0.65
N LEU A 56 33.49 22.39 1.11
CA LEU A 56 33.94 23.57 0.38
C LEU A 56 33.26 23.79 -0.97
N LYS A 57 31.96 23.45 -1.04
CA LYS A 57 31.13 23.66 -2.26
C LYS A 57 30.32 24.95 -2.26
N GLY A 58 30.48 25.76 -1.22
CA GLY A 58 29.68 26.98 -1.04
C GLY A 58 28.23 26.65 -0.64
N GLU A 59 27.40 27.65 -0.62
CA GLU A 59 25.97 27.52 -0.38
C GLU A 59 25.26 27.10 -1.67
N TYR A 60 24.32 26.18 -1.56
CA TYR A 60 23.45 25.77 -2.67
C TYR A 60 22.04 25.45 -2.17
N VAL A 61 21.07 25.68 -3.03
CA VAL A 61 19.68 25.28 -2.78
C VAL A 61 19.47 23.88 -3.38
N PRO A 62 19.15 22.85 -2.57
CA PRO A 62 18.97 21.50 -3.09
C PRO A 62 17.74 21.42 -4.00
N ASN A 63 17.91 20.83 -5.18
CA ASN A 63 16.82 20.53 -6.09
C ASN A 63 16.49 19.04 -6.01
N GLN A 64 15.34 18.71 -5.43
CA GLN A 64 14.88 17.34 -5.27
C GLN A 64 13.91 16.87 -6.37
N LYS A 65 13.60 17.77 -7.34
CA LYS A 65 12.73 17.41 -8.46
C LYS A 65 13.32 16.26 -9.26
N THR A 66 12.49 15.31 -9.62
CA THR A 66 12.86 14.17 -10.45
C THR A 66 11.82 13.94 -11.53
N THR A 67 12.28 13.55 -12.72
CA THR A 67 11.40 13.11 -13.80
C THR A 67 11.45 11.58 -13.86
N PHE A 68 10.29 10.95 -13.71
CA PHE A 68 10.14 9.51 -13.76
C PHE A 68 8.89 9.15 -14.59
N LEU A 69 9.03 8.23 -15.52
CA LEU A 69 7.96 7.82 -16.45
C LEU A 69 7.30 9.03 -17.14
N GLY A 70 8.11 9.92 -17.69
CA GLY A 70 7.63 11.09 -18.42
C GLY A 70 7.00 12.20 -17.57
N LYS A 71 6.91 12.04 -16.25
CA LYS A 71 6.29 13.00 -15.32
C LYS A 71 7.30 13.54 -14.31
N THR A 72 7.23 14.84 -14.04
CA THR A 72 8.08 15.49 -13.03
C THR A 72 7.38 15.54 -11.69
N TYR A 73 8.06 15.01 -10.66
CA TYR A 73 7.65 15.00 -9.26
C TYR A 73 8.53 15.96 -8.45
N SER A 74 8.01 16.47 -7.34
CA SER A 74 8.76 17.38 -6.47
C SER A 74 9.90 16.68 -5.72
N HIS A 75 9.79 15.35 -5.51
CA HIS A 75 10.75 14.53 -4.77
C HIS A 75 10.93 13.16 -5.42
N PRO A 76 12.10 12.49 -5.24
CA PRO A 76 12.39 11.19 -5.83
C PRO A 76 11.81 10.01 -5.02
N PHE A 77 10.65 10.20 -4.40
CA PHE A 77 9.95 9.16 -3.64
C PHE A 77 8.44 9.35 -3.72
N GLY A 78 7.71 8.31 -3.34
CA GLY A 78 6.25 8.30 -3.28
C GLY A 78 5.74 7.38 -2.18
N VAL A 79 4.43 7.28 -2.06
CA VAL A 79 3.78 6.40 -1.09
C VAL A 79 3.47 5.05 -1.75
N ALA A 80 4.09 4.00 -1.20
CA ALA A 80 3.91 2.62 -1.67
C ALA A 80 2.48 2.10 -1.41
N PRO A 81 2.03 1.08 -2.17
CA PRO A 81 0.71 0.49 -1.96
C PRO A 81 0.64 -0.28 -0.63
N VAL A 82 -0.34 0.06 0.18
CA VAL A 82 -0.63 -0.62 1.45
C VAL A 82 -2.07 -1.10 1.44
N GLY A 83 -2.24 -2.41 1.53
CA GLY A 83 -3.57 -3.02 1.65
C GLY A 83 -4.23 -2.65 2.98
N MET A 84 -5.56 -2.52 3.00
CA MET A 84 -6.32 -2.25 4.22
C MET A 84 -5.84 -1.05 5.04
N SER A 85 -5.28 -0.02 4.40
CA SER A 85 -4.76 1.16 5.12
C SER A 85 -5.85 1.90 5.92
N GLY A 86 -7.10 1.88 5.46
CA GLY A 86 -8.24 2.40 6.24
C GLY A 86 -8.58 1.59 7.49
N MET A 87 -8.11 0.34 7.63
CA MET A 87 -8.17 -0.40 8.88
C MET A 87 -7.08 0.05 9.85
N ILE A 88 -5.89 0.36 9.33
CA ILE A 88 -4.80 0.92 10.15
C ILE A 88 -5.27 2.25 10.75
N TRP A 89 -5.68 3.17 9.88
CA TRP A 89 -6.25 4.44 10.31
C TRP A 89 -7.45 4.79 9.44
N PRO A 90 -8.65 4.99 10.01
CA PRO A 90 -9.84 5.27 9.22
C PRO A 90 -9.67 6.50 8.33
N GLY A 91 -9.92 6.32 7.04
CA GLY A 91 -9.73 7.36 6.03
C GLY A 91 -8.28 7.60 5.60
N ALA A 92 -7.34 6.68 5.93
CA ALA A 92 -5.92 6.82 5.61
C ALA A 92 -5.69 7.05 4.12
N GLU A 93 -6.39 6.34 3.23
CA GLU A 93 -6.24 6.49 1.78
C GLU A 93 -6.53 7.93 1.33
N TYR A 94 -7.59 8.55 1.85
CA TYR A 94 -7.92 9.94 1.52
C TYR A 94 -6.88 10.93 2.05
N ILE A 95 -6.34 10.68 3.26
CA ILE A 95 -5.31 11.53 3.88
C ILE A 95 -4.02 11.45 3.06
N LEU A 96 -3.60 10.24 2.71
CA LEU A 96 -2.39 9.99 1.93
C LEU A 96 -2.53 10.55 0.51
N ALA A 97 -3.67 10.31 -0.17
CA ALA A 97 -3.92 10.83 -1.51
C ALA A 97 -3.83 12.36 -1.56
N ARG A 98 -4.52 13.06 -0.65
CA ARG A 98 -4.44 14.52 -0.56
C ARG A 98 -3.05 15.04 -0.20
N GLY A 99 -2.36 14.34 0.72
CA GLY A 99 -0.98 14.68 1.08
C GLY A 99 -0.03 14.57 -0.10
N CYS A 100 -0.13 13.48 -0.85
CA CYS A 100 0.70 13.23 -2.04
C CYS A 100 0.37 14.22 -3.17
N ALA A 101 -0.89 14.51 -3.42
CA ALA A 101 -1.31 15.50 -4.40
C ALA A 101 -0.75 16.89 -4.06
N LYS A 102 -0.84 17.32 -2.79
CA LYS A 102 -0.27 18.58 -2.31
C LYS A 102 1.25 18.63 -2.44
N ALA A 103 1.92 17.53 -2.10
CA ALA A 103 3.38 17.42 -2.17
C ALA A 103 3.89 17.16 -3.61
N LYS A 104 3.02 16.92 -4.58
CA LYS A 104 3.34 16.54 -5.96
C LYS A 104 4.27 15.32 -6.02
N ILE A 105 3.93 14.28 -5.25
CA ILE A 105 4.60 12.98 -5.24
C ILE A 105 3.61 11.87 -5.56
N PRO A 106 4.03 10.72 -6.12
CA PRO A 106 3.11 9.66 -6.46
C PRO A 106 2.51 8.97 -5.23
N TYR A 107 1.23 8.63 -5.31
CA TYR A 107 0.54 7.75 -4.37
C TYR A 107 0.06 6.51 -5.10
N CYS A 108 0.51 5.35 -4.64
CA CYS A 108 0.08 4.07 -5.21
C CYS A 108 -1.08 3.48 -4.38
N LEU A 109 -2.28 3.46 -4.96
CA LEU A 109 -3.43 2.80 -4.35
C LEU A 109 -3.31 1.28 -4.47
N SER A 110 -3.53 0.55 -3.39
CA SER A 110 -3.55 -0.90 -3.42
C SER A 110 -4.88 -1.44 -3.98
N ALA A 111 -4.84 -2.51 -4.80
CA ALA A 111 -6.04 -3.25 -5.21
C ALA A 111 -6.81 -3.85 -4.02
N VAL A 112 -6.18 -3.96 -2.85
CA VAL A 112 -6.77 -4.42 -1.60
C VAL A 112 -6.87 -3.30 -0.56
N ALA A 113 -7.04 -2.06 -1.00
CA ALA A 113 -7.35 -0.92 -0.15
C ALA A 113 -8.80 -0.96 0.37
N THR A 114 -9.12 -0.09 1.33
CA THR A 114 -10.49 0.03 1.87
C THR A 114 -11.38 0.97 1.05
N VAL A 115 -10.84 1.55 0.00
CA VAL A 115 -11.54 2.42 -0.96
C VAL A 115 -11.35 1.89 -2.38
N THR A 116 -12.21 2.33 -3.29
CA THR A 116 -12.05 2.07 -4.73
C THR A 116 -11.30 3.22 -5.41
N PRO A 117 -10.75 3.03 -6.62
CA PRO A 117 -10.12 4.09 -7.40
C PRO A 117 -11.03 5.33 -7.55
N GLU A 118 -12.31 5.11 -7.83
CA GLU A 118 -13.29 6.18 -8.03
C GLU A 118 -13.51 7.02 -6.78
N MET A 119 -13.47 6.39 -5.60
CA MET A 119 -13.68 7.08 -4.32
C MET A 119 -12.58 8.09 -3.99
N ILE A 120 -11.36 7.90 -4.45
CA ILE A 120 -10.23 8.81 -4.14
C ILE A 120 -9.76 9.63 -5.34
N SER A 121 -10.36 9.45 -6.50
CA SER A 121 -10.03 10.15 -7.75
C SER A 121 -9.89 11.66 -7.56
N SER A 122 -10.87 12.30 -6.94
CA SER A 122 -10.84 13.75 -6.63
C SER A 122 -9.78 14.17 -5.61
N SER A 123 -9.30 13.25 -4.79
CA SER A 123 -8.31 13.52 -3.72
C SER A 123 -6.87 13.37 -4.20
N ILE A 124 -6.63 12.55 -5.24
CA ILE A 124 -5.29 12.17 -5.68
C ILE A 124 -4.77 13.07 -6.81
N GLY A 125 -5.70 13.73 -7.55
CA GLY A 125 -5.36 14.51 -8.74
C GLY A 125 -4.62 13.65 -9.77
N ASP A 126 -3.55 14.21 -10.32
CA ASP A 126 -2.70 13.55 -11.33
C ASP A 126 -1.51 12.76 -10.72
N MET A 127 -1.54 12.46 -9.41
CA MET A 127 -0.48 11.71 -8.70
C MET A 127 -0.80 10.21 -8.54
N GLY A 128 -1.86 9.70 -9.17
CA GLY A 128 -2.38 8.36 -8.97
C GLY A 128 -1.62 7.26 -9.71
N TRP A 129 -1.08 6.31 -8.94
CA TRP A 129 -0.63 5.01 -9.40
C TRP A 129 -1.55 3.93 -8.82
N MET A 130 -1.81 2.86 -9.57
CA MET A 130 -2.66 1.74 -9.15
C MET A 130 -1.85 0.46 -9.04
N GLN A 131 -1.79 -0.12 -7.83
CA GLN A 131 -1.20 -1.45 -7.68
C GLN A 131 -2.22 -2.52 -8.00
N LEU A 132 -1.81 -3.49 -8.80
CA LEU A 132 -2.58 -4.64 -9.22
C LEU A 132 -1.94 -5.93 -8.73
N TYR A 133 -2.72 -6.78 -8.07
CA TYR A 133 -2.44 -8.22 -8.06
C TYR A 133 -2.98 -8.81 -9.36
N PRO A 134 -2.24 -9.72 -10.01
CA PRO A 134 -2.66 -10.24 -11.31
C PRO A 134 -3.95 -11.07 -11.19
N PRO A 135 -5.13 -10.59 -11.62
CA PRO A 135 -6.33 -11.43 -11.65
C PRO A 135 -6.17 -12.60 -12.61
N THR A 136 -6.69 -13.77 -12.23
CA THR A 136 -6.68 -14.96 -13.10
C THR A 136 -7.66 -14.80 -14.26
N ASP A 137 -8.80 -14.14 -13.99
CA ASP A 137 -9.85 -13.89 -14.96
C ASP A 137 -9.52 -12.62 -15.76
N ALA A 138 -9.48 -12.75 -17.10
CA ALA A 138 -9.15 -11.64 -17.99
C ALA A 138 -10.25 -10.57 -18.03
N ASP A 139 -11.52 -10.92 -17.85
CA ASP A 139 -12.61 -9.94 -17.81
C ASP A 139 -12.53 -9.10 -16.53
N VAL A 140 -12.25 -9.73 -15.40
CA VAL A 140 -11.97 -9.04 -14.13
C VAL A 140 -10.77 -8.11 -14.29
N ARG A 141 -9.69 -8.58 -14.92
CA ARG A 141 -8.51 -7.75 -15.18
C ARG A 141 -8.88 -6.51 -16.00
N ARG A 142 -9.56 -6.68 -17.13
CA ARG A 142 -9.96 -5.58 -18.02
C ARG A 142 -10.86 -4.57 -17.31
N ASP A 143 -11.83 -5.02 -16.53
CA ASP A 143 -12.70 -4.13 -15.77
C ASP A 143 -11.93 -3.35 -14.71
N MET A 144 -11.03 -4.00 -13.96
CA MET A 144 -10.16 -3.32 -12.97
C MET A 144 -9.29 -2.24 -13.63
N LEU A 145 -8.71 -2.52 -14.81
CA LEU A 145 -7.92 -1.57 -15.57
C LEU A 145 -8.76 -0.38 -16.06
N LEU A 146 -9.94 -0.66 -16.61
CA LEU A 146 -10.85 0.37 -17.09
C LEU A 146 -11.29 1.31 -15.96
N ARG A 147 -11.64 0.77 -14.81
CA ARG A 147 -12.02 1.56 -13.62
C ARG A 147 -10.85 2.42 -13.12
N ALA A 148 -9.64 1.86 -13.05
CA ALA A 148 -8.46 2.62 -12.68
C ALA A 148 -8.19 3.77 -13.68
N LYS A 149 -8.25 3.49 -14.98
CA LYS A 149 -8.07 4.49 -16.04
C LYS A 149 -9.11 5.61 -15.95
N ASN A 150 -10.40 5.27 -15.83
CA ASN A 150 -11.49 6.23 -15.71
C ASN A 150 -11.39 7.09 -14.44
N ALA A 151 -10.78 6.56 -13.38
CA ALA A 151 -10.50 7.29 -12.14
C ALA A 151 -9.23 8.15 -12.21
N GLY A 152 -8.52 8.21 -13.36
CA GLY A 152 -7.36 9.08 -13.58
C GLY A 152 -6.02 8.49 -13.17
N PHE A 153 -5.95 7.17 -12.91
CA PHE A 153 -4.69 6.49 -12.64
C PHE A 153 -3.95 6.23 -13.97
N HIS A 154 -2.68 6.66 -14.04
CA HIS A 154 -1.89 6.62 -15.28
C HIS A 154 -0.75 5.59 -15.26
N THR A 155 -0.45 5.01 -14.11
CA THR A 155 0.64 4.04 -13.93
C THR A 155 0.12 2.84 -13.16
N LEU A 156 0.38 1.64 -13.66
CA LEU A 156 0.13 0.39 -12.97
C LEU A 156 1.39 -0.08 -12.23
N VAL A 157 1.21 -0.69 -11.06
CA VAL A 157 2.25 -1.38 -10.31
C VAL A 157 1.83 -2.85 -10.16
N LEU A 158 2.29 -3.69 -11.08
CA LEU A 158 2.01 -5.13 -11.05
C LEU A 158 2.85 -5.82 -9.99
N THR A 159 2.20 -6.47 -9.03
CA THR A 159 2.87 -7.20 -7.95
C THR A 159 3.03 -8.68 -8.32
N VAL A 160 4.29 -9.16 -8.41
CA VAL A 160 4.62 -10.53 -8.84
C VAL A 160 5.28 -11.39 -7.76
N ASP A 161 5.63 -10.81 -6.62
CA ASP A 161 6.40 -11.44 -5.53
C ASP A 161 5.54 -12.16 -4.47
N VAL A 162 4.27 -12.44 -4.75
CA VAL A 162 3.37 -13.06 -3.77
C VAL A 162 2.71 -14.31 -4.36
N PRO A 163 3.46 -15.40 -4.57
CA PRO A 163 2.94 -16.63 -5.20
C PRO A 163 2.02 -17.43 -4.28
N ALA A 164 2.13 -17.23 -2.96
CA ALA A 164 1.36 -17.95 -1.95
C ALA A 164 1.04 -17.05 -0.74
N PRO A 165 0.01 -17.39 0.06
CA PRO A 165 -0.27 -16.70 1.30
C PRO A 165 0.89 -16.81 2.30
N SER A 166 1.36 -15.69 2.84
CA SER A 166 2.39 -15.67 3.87
C SER A 166 1.81 -15.95 5.25
N ARG A 167 2.58 -16.65 6.11
CA ARG A 167 2.21 -16.87 7.50
C ARG A 167 2.66 -15.68 8.34
N ARG A 168 1.73 -14.81 8.71
CA ARG A 168 1.98 -13.64 9.56
C ARG A 168 1.56 -13.97 11.00
N GLU A 169 2.50 -14.43 11.78
CA GLU A 169 2.25 -14.96 13.13
C GLU A 169 1.70 -13.92 14.10
N ARG A 170 2.24 -12.72 14.08
CA ARG A 170 1.76 -11.61 14.93
C ARG A 170 0.31 -11.25 14.64
N GLN A 171 -0.09 -11.20 13.36
CA GLN A 171 -1.47 -10.95 12.97
C GLN A 171 -2.41 -12.08 13.39
N ARG A 172 -1.93 -13.34 13.34
CA ARG A 172 -2.69 -14.49 13.85
C ARG A 172 -2.90 -14.43 15.36
N ARG A 173 -1.87 -14.05 16.13
CA ARG A 173 -2.00 -13.83 17.59
C ARG A 173 -2.95 -12.68 17.92
N ALA A 174 -3.00 -11.66 17.08
CA ALA A 174 -3.98 -10.58 17.16
C ALA A 174 -5.40 -10.97 16.72
N GLN A 175 -5.62 -12.23 16.31
CA GLN A 175 -6.90 -12.78 15.86
C GLN A 175 -7.52 -11.98 14.69
N LEU A 176 -6.67 -11.35 13.88
CA LEU A 176 -7.13 -10.59 12.73
C LEU A 176 -7.70 -11.54 11.67
N THR A 177 -8.98 -11.36 11.36
CA THR A 177 -9.69 -12.07 10.29
C THR A 177 -10.27 -11.09 9.29
N ILE A 178 -10.49 -11.52 8.05
CA ILE A 178 -11.15 -10.74 7.00
C ILE A 178 -12.30 -11.58 6.43
N PRO A 179 -13.56 -11.16 6.59
CA PRO A 179 -14.01 -9.98 7.38
C PRO A 179 -13.66 -10.11 8.87
N PRO A 180 -13.51 -8.97 9.59
CA PRO A 180 -13.15 -9.01 11.00
C PRO A 180 -14.27 -9.66 11.81
N LYS A 181 -13.91 -10.60 12.70
CA LYS A 181 -14.82 -11.15 13.70
C LYS A 181 -14.86 -10.19 14.89
N ILE A 182 -16.06 -9.71 15.22
CA ILE A 182 -16.24 -8.87 16.40
C ILE A 182 -16.10 -9.74 17.64
N THR A 183 -15.03 -9.57 18.39
CA THR A 183 -14.78 -10.26 19.66
C THR A 183 -14.88 -9.26 20.82
N PRO A 184 -15.13 -9.71 22.05
CA PRO A 184 -15.09 -8.82 23.23
C PRO A 184 -13.76 -8.07 23.36
N LYS A 185 -12.65 -8.73 23.02
CA LYS A 185 -11.32 -8.11 22.97
C LYS A 185 -11.26 -6.95 21.97
N MET A 186 -11.74 -7.17 20.74
CA MET A 186 -11.77 -6.14 19.70
C MET A 186 -12.65 -4.95 20.11
N LEU A 187 -13.79 -5.21 20.75
CA LEU A 187 -14.66 -4.14 21.27
C LEU A 187 -13.94 -3.32 22.34
N TRP A 188 -13.25 -3.97 23.27
CA TRP A 188 -12.45 -3.29 24.29
C TRP A 188 -11.32 -2.47 23.69
N GLU A 189 -10.55 -3.04 22.75
CA GLU A 189 -9.49 -2.34 22.04
C GLU A 189 -10.03 -1.13 21.27
N THR A 190 -11.20 -1.26 20.64
CA THR A 190 -11.87 -0.13 19.96
C THR A 190 -12.29 0.95 20.94
N ALA A 191 -12.90 0.59 22.07
CA ALA A 191 -13.37 1.52 23.09
C ALA A 191 -12.21 2.33 23.73
N THR A 192 -11.05 1.69 23.91
CA THR A 192 -9.86 2.35 24.46
C THR A 192 -9.11 3.23 23.45
N HIS A 193 -9.53 3.23 22.16
CA HIS A 193 -8.96 4.06 21.10
C HIS A 193 -10.01 4.95 20.43
N PRO A 194 -10.56 5.96 21.16
CA PRO A 194 -11.73 6.71 20.73
C PRO A 194 -11.54 7.45 19.39
N SER A 195 -10.35 7.98 19.11
CA SER A 195 -10.08 8.62 17.82
C SER A 195 -10.18 7.65 16.65
N TRP A 196 -9.74 6.41 16.84
CA TRP A 196 -9.87 5.35 15.83
C TRP A 196 -11.33 4.91 15.68
N ALA A 197 -12.05 4.75 16.79
CA ALA A 197 -13.47 4.36 16.82
C ALA A 197 -14.35 5.40 16.11
N LEU A 198 -14.19 6.69 16.43
CA LEU A 198 -14.91 7.80 15.78
C LEU A 198 -14.58 7.87 14.27
N GLY A 199 -13.31 7.67 13.92
CA GLY A 199 -12.92 7.59 12.51
C GLY A 199 -13.63 6.44 11.80
N THR A 200 -13.70 5.25 12.42
CA THR A 200 -14.40 4.08 11.86
C THR A 200 -15.91 4.35 11.74
N ALA A 201 -16.53 5.02 12.71
CA ALA A 201 -17.92 5.43 12.60
C ALA A 201 -18.15 6.38 11.43
N LYS A 202 -17.21 7.29 11.15
CA LYS A 202 -17.29 8.26 10.04
C LYS A 202 -17.07 7.62 8.66
N TYR A 203 -16.04 6.79 8.49
CA TYR A 203 -15.65 6.22 7.19
C TYR A 203 -16.25 4.84 6.92
N GLY A 204 -16.88 4.25 7.92
CA GLY A 204 -17.47 2.92 7.87
C GLY A 204 -16.47 1.82 8.20
N GLN A 205 -16.99 0.62 8.37
CA GLN A 205 -16.18 -0.57 8.64
C GLN A 205 -15.17 -0.81 7.51
N PRO A 206 -13.88 -1.07 7.82
CA PRO A 206 -12.87 -1.38 6.82
C PRO A 206 -13.23 -2.64 6.01
N ARG A 207 -13.32 -2.50 4.70
CA ARG A 207 -13.65 -3.57 3.76
C ARG A 207 -12.77 -3.45 2.53
N LEU A 208 -12.55 -4.56 1.83
CA LEU A 208 -11.79 -4.60 0.57
C LEU A 208 -12.69 -4.18 -0.61
N ARG A 209 -13.16 -2.94 -0.58
CA ARG A 209 -14.26 -2.47 -1.45
C ARG A 209 -14.03 -2.72 -2.93
N PHE A 210 -12.79 -2.55 -3.42
CA PHE A 210 -12.48 -2.79 -4.82
C PHE A 210 -12.45 -4.29 -5.15
N ALA A 211 -11.74 -5.08 -4.36
CA ALA A 211 -11.64 -6.53 -4.58
C ALA A 211 -12.97 -7.26 -4.36
N GLU A 212 -13.79 -6.82 -3.41
CA GLU A 212 -15.11 -7.42 -3.12
C GLU A 212 -16.10 -7.34 -4.30
N SER A 213 -15.91 -6.38 -5.22
CA SER A 213 -16.73 -6.29 -6.42
C SER A 213 -16.61 -7.51 -7.34
N TYR A 214 -15.49 -8.25 -7.23
CA TYR A 214 -15.16 -9.38 -8.10
C TYR A 214 -15.22 -10.74 -7.40
N VAL A 215 -15.36 -10.76 -6.08
CA VAL A 215 -15.29 -11.99 -5.29
C VAL A 215 -16.59 -12.20 -4.54
N LYS A 216 -17.35 -13.25 -4.91
CA LYS A 216 -18.46 -13.74 -4.10
C LYS A 216 -17.89 -14.54 -2.92
N VAL A 217 -17.64 -13.86 -1.80
CA VAL A 217 -17.19 -14.53 -0.57
C VAL A 217 -18.34 -15.33 0.03
N LYS A 218 -18.31 -16.65 -0.14
CA LYS A 218 -19.21 -17.57 0.57
C LYS A 218 -18.54 -17.96 1.91
N GLY A 219 -19.13 -17.52 3.03
CA GLY A 219 -18.75 -17.97 4.37
C GLY A 219 -17.63 -17.20 5.05
N ASN A 220 -17.33 -17.55 6.32
CA ASN A 220 -16.22 -17.02 7.11
C ASN A 220 -14.89 -17.59 6.61
N THR A 221 -14.15 -16.83 5.85
CA THR A 221 -12.80 -17.20 5.42
C THR A 221 -11.77 -16.69 6.43
N SER A 222 -10.75 -17.52 6.74
CA SER A 222 -9.64 -17.10 7.59
C SER A 222 -8.88 -15.92 6.96
N SER A 223 -8.08 -15.18 7.74
CA SER A 223 -7.22 -14.09 7.22
C SER A 223 -6.28 -14.54 6.10
N THR A 224 -6.07 -15.85 5.95
CA THR A 224 -5.30 -16.47 4.87
C THR A 224 -6.07 -16.66 3.58
N ALA A 225 -7.40 -16.56 3.60
CA ALA A 225 -8.27 -16.58 2.43
C ALA A 225 -8.80 -15.17 2.09
N HIS A 226 -7.92 -14.21 2.13
CA HIS A 226 -8.18 -12.82 1.76
C HIS A 226 -8.69 -12.73 0.31
N PRO A 227 -9.71 -11.92 -0.01
CA PRO A 227 -10.17 -11.75 -1.39
C PRO A 227 -9.06 -11.47 -2.40
N GLY A 228 -8.02 -10.69 -1.99
CA GLY A 228 -6.84 -10.48 -2.81
C GLY A 228 -6.06 -11.76 -3.15
N TYR A 229 -6.20 -12.84 -2.37
CA TYR A 229 -5.61 -14.14 -2.71
C TYR A 229 -6.49 -14.95 -3.66
N ILE A 230 -7.80 -14.74 -3.62
CA ILE A 230 -8.74 -15.45 -4.48
C ILE A 230 -8.67 -14.95 -5.92
N ILE A 231 -8.50 -13.64 -6.10
CA ILE A 231 -8.40 -13.03 -7.44
C ILE A 231 -6.98 -13.11 -8.03
N ARG A 232 -5.97 -13.53 -7.26
CA ARG A 232 -4.58 -13.53 -7.68
C ARG A 232 -4.25 -14.75 -8.52
N GLY A 233 -3.86 -14.49 -9.78
CA GLY A 233 -3.23 -15.46 -10.66
C GLY A 233 -1.74 -15.63 -10.38
N LYS A 234 -1.12 -16.55 -11.14
CA LYS A 234 0.33 -16.72 -11.22
C LYS A 234 0.77 -16.09 -12.54
N PRO A 235 1.25 -14.84 -12.54
CA PRO A 235 1.64 -14.16 -13.77
C PRO A 235 2.90 -14.84 -14.35
N ASP A 236 2.92 -14.94 -15.66
CA ASP A 236 4.07 -15.29 -16.48
C ASP A 236 4.34 -14.18 -17.50
N TRP A 237 5.33 -14.34 -18.35
CA TRP A 237 5.66 -13.36 -19.40
C TRP A 237 4.50 -13.13 -20.37
N LYS A 238 3.71 -14.17 -20.66
CA LYS A 238 2.52 -14.05 -21.52
C LYS A 238 1.49 -13.13 -20.84
N TYR A 239 1.25 -13.32 -19.55
CA TYR A 239 0.36 -12.45 -18.78
C TYR A 239 0.81 -10.98 -18.84
N LEU A 240 2.12 -10.72 -18.68
CA LEU A 240 2.67 -9.37 -18.76
C LEU A 240 2.47 -8.76 -20.17
N SER A 241 2.66 -9.53 -21.22
CA SER A 241 2.42 -9.11 -22.60
C SER A 241 0.94 -8.78 -22.85
N GLU A 242 0.02 -9.60 -22.35
CA GLU A 242 -1.42 -9.32 -22.41
C GLU A 242 -1.79 -8.04 -21.65
N LEU A 243 -1.26 -7.88 -20.42
CA LEU A 243 -1.47 -6.69 -19.62
C LEU A 243 -0.94 -5.43 -20.33
N ARG A 244 0.23 -5.52 -21.01
CA ARG A 244 0.79 -4.41 -21.78
C ARG A 244 -0.13 -4.01 -22.94
N ASN A 245 -0.77 -4.95 -23.58
CA ASN A 245 -1.71 -4.68 -24.67
C ASN A 245 -3.05 -4.07 -24.17
N GLU A 246 -3.43 -4.35 -22.93
CA GLU A 246 -4.68 -3.86 -22.31
C GLU A 246 -4.49 -2.49 -21.60
N TRP A 247 -3.26 -2.09 -21.33
CA TRP A 247 -2.95 -0.85 -20.61
C TRP A 247 -2.00 0.04 -21.41
N ASP A 248 -2.44 1.21 -21.79
CA ASP A 248 -1.67 2.17 -22.59
C ASP A 248 -0.73 3.09 -21.75
N GLY A 249 -0.93 3.14 -20.43
CA GLY A 249 -0.07 3.88 -19.49
C GLY A 249 1.23 3.15 -19.13
N HIS A 250 1.92 3.62 -18.13
CA HIS A 250 3.14 2.98 -17.63
C HIS A 250 2.85 1.74 -16.79
N ILE A 251 3.74 0.74 -16.87
CA ILE A 251 3.71 -0.46 -16.02
C ILE A 251 5.03 -0.55 -15.26
N ILE A 252 4.93 -0.68 -13.93
CA ILE A 252 6.03 -1.00 -13.04
C ILE A 252 5.83 -2.41 -12.53
N VAL A 253 6.83 -3.28 -12.65
CA VAL A 253 6.79 -4.61 -12.06
C VAL A 253 7.40 -4.57 -10.67
N LYS A 254 6.59 -4.87 -9.65
CA LYS A 254 6.99 -4.85 -8.23
C LYS A 254 7.30 -6.27 -7.76
N GLY A 255 8.45 -6.44 -7.09
CA GLY A 255 8.86 -7.70 -6.49
C GLY A 255 10.06 -8.36 -7.17
N ILE A 256 10.79 -7.59 -7.98
CA ILE A 256 12.00 -8.05 -8.66
C ILE A 256 13.15 -8.10 -7.65
N THR A 257 13.80 -9.25 -7.56
CA THR A 257 14.95 -9.50 -6.67
C THR A 257 16.21 -9.97 -7.41
N SER A 258 16.09 -10.20 -8.73
CA SER A 258 17.18 -10.64 -9.60
C SER A 258 17.54 -9.54 -10.60
N ALA A 259 18.84 -9.29 -10.77
CA ALA A 259 19.33 -8.37 -11.80
C ALA A 259 19.01 -8.89 -13.22
N HIS A 260 19.00 -10.21 -13.41
CA HIS A 260 18.62 -10.86 -14.67
C HIS A 260 17.19 -10.52 -15.04
N ASP A 261 16.23 -10.75 -14.13
CA ASP A 261 14.81 -10.45 -14.35
C ASP A 261 14.58 -8.94 -14.61
N ALA A 262 15.35 -8.09 -13.93
CA ALA A 262 15.28 -6.64 -14.15
C ALA A 262 15.74 -6.24 -15.57
N LEU A 263 16.73 -6.94 -16.14
CA LEU A 263 17.20 -6.70 -17.50
C LEU A 263 16.20 -7.22 -18.55
N GLU A 264 15.54 -8.35 -18.29
CA GLU A 264 14.51 -8.88 -19.18
C GLU A 264 13.24 -7.99 -19.23
N LEU A 265 12.97 -7.27 -18.15
CA LEU A 265 11.82 -6.34 -18.07
C LEU A 265 12.07 -4.99 -18.76
N LYS A 266 13.29 -4.70 -19.16
CA LYS A 266 13.68 -3.43 -19.80
C LYS A 266 13.31 -3.41 -21.28
#